data_e466b6b6182dd7a365de986acf1ba155
#
_entry.id   e466b6b6182dd7a365de986acf1ba155
#
_cell.length_a   1.000
_cell.length_b   1.000
_cell.length_c   1.000
_cell.angle_alpha   90.00
_cell.angle_beta   90.00
_cell.angle_gamma   90.00
#
_symmetry.space_group_name_H-M   'P 1'
#
loop_
_entity.id
_entity.type
_entity.pdbx_description
1 polymer ?
#
loop_
_entity_poly.entity_id
_entity_poly.type
_entity_poly.pdbx_seq_one_letter_code
_entity_poly.pdbx_strand_id
1 'polypeptide(L)'
;MNSQSSQINCQEDEFNGQTYSPKQTSLLLKTSLSTVACVVYAFNKRQHDFALCNAVVLFTSVNYWRDPKYTCKRRYIDIVVVLSSLFYHMCVAFHSQRALQYYTITGLGMCFYHLGCIHYNDKDYWRSAYSHSVLHILANLAQIVLYSGGRRITVTN
;
A
#
# COMPACT_ATOMS: atom_id res chain seq x y z
N MET A 1 -37.40 -22.98 2.42
CA MET A 1 -36.78 -21.67 2.07
C MET A 1 -36.02 -21.03 3.23
N ASN A 2 -35.25 -21.79 4.03
CA ASN A 2 -34.59 -21.26 5.26
C ASN A 2 -33.09 -21.59 5.40
N SER A 3 -32.44 -22.09 4.33
CA SER A 3 -31.01 -22.43 4.43
C SER A 3 -30.06 -21.31 4.04
N GLN A 4 -30.49 -20.33 3.26
CA GLN A 4 -29.61 -19.23 2.81
C GLN A 4 -29.46 -18.11 3.84
N SER A 5 -30.49 -17.84 4.65
CA SER A 5 -30.41 -16.82 5.71
C SER A 5 -29.49 -17.22 6.86
N SER A 6 -29.36 -18.52 7.14
CA SER A 6 -28.47 -19.03 8.20
C SER A 6 -26.99 -18.94 7.81
N GLN A 7 -26.65 -19.06 6.51
CA GLN A 7 -25.27 -18.95 6.05
C GLN A 7 -24.78 -17.50 6.02
N ILE A 8 -25.66 -16.54 5.76
CA ILE A 8 -25.31 -15.11 5.74
C ILE A 8 -24.99 -14.61 7.15
N ASN A 9 -25.78 -15.03 8.17
CA ASN A 9 -25.52 -14.66 9.55
C ASN A 9 -24.23 -15.28 10.11
N CYS A 10 -23.89 -16.54 9.75
CA CYS A 10 -22.63 -17.17 10.19
C CYS A 10 -21.37 -16.48 9.65
N GLN A 11 -21.43 -15.78 8.50
CA GLN A 11 -20.27 -15.07 7.96
C GLN A 11 -20.05 -13.69 8.60
N GLU A 12 -21.09 -13.02 9.06
CA GLU A 12 -20.96 -11.73 9.75
C GLU A 12 -20.44 -11.87 11.18
N ASP A 13 -20.80 -12.95 11.87
CA ASP A 13 -20.32 -13.24 13.23
C ASP A 13 -18.86 -13.75 13.24
N GLU A 14 -18.38 -14.35 12.15
CA GLU A 14 -17.04 -14.93 12.07
C GLU A 14 -15.92 -13.87 11.97
N PHE A 15 -16.20 -12.66 11.48
CA PHE A 15 -15.19 -11.60 11.29
C PHE A 15 -15.02 -10.68 12.51
N ASN A 16 -15.87 -10.72 13.50
CA ASN A 16 -15.75 -9.94 14.76
C ASN A 16 -15.18 -8.50 14.53
N GLY A 17 -15.69 -7.81 13.51
CA GLY A 17 -15.26 -6.47 13.11
C GLY A 17 -13.93 -6.41 12.31
N GLN A 18 -13.34 -7.53 11.95
CA GLN A 18 -12.15 -7.59 11.09
C GLN A 18 -12.53 -7.37 9.62
N THR A 19 -11.63 -6.70 8.89
CA THR A 19 -11.83 -6.37 7.46
C THR A 19 -11.56 -7.58 6.54
N TYR A 20 -10.68 -8.51 6.97
CA TYR A 20 -10.21 -9.66 6.20
C TYR A 20 -10.00 -10.88 7.10
N SER A 21 -10.06 -12.08 6.52
CA SER A 21 -9.73 -13.31 7.24
C SER A 21 -8.26 -13.37 7.65
N PRO A 22 -7.86 -14.19 8.61
CA PRO A 22 -6.47 -14.31 9.06
C PRO A 22 -5.48 -14.66 7.93
N LYS A 23 -5.90 -15.48 6.95
CA LYS A 23 -5.06 -15.85 5.79
C LYS A 23 -4.84 -14.66 4.84
N GLN A 24 -5.89 -13.90 4.55
CA GLN A 24 -5.81 -12.68 3.72
C GLN A 24 -4.99 -11.59 4.42
N THR A 25 -5.20 -11.40 5.72
CA THR A 25 -4.43 -10.49 6.55
C THR A 25 -2.94 -10.84 6.55
N SER A 26 -2.60 -12.13 6.65
CA SER A 26 -1.21 -12.60 6.57
C SER A 26 -0.58 -12.30 5.21
N LEU A 27 -1.33 -12.42 4.12
CA LEU A 27 -0.86 -12.05 2.78
C LEU A 27 -0.56 -10.54 2.70
N LEU A 28 -1.49 -9.71 3.15
CA LEU A 28 -1.35 -8.25 3.14
C LEU A 28 -0.21 -7.77 4.05
N LEU A 29 -0.04 -8.38 5.21
CA LEU A 29 1.10 -8.11 6.10
C LEU A 29 2.44 -8.46 5.42
N LYS A 30 2.55 -9.63 4.79
CA LYS A 30 3.77 -10.05 4.09
C LYS A 30 4.12 -9.12 2.92
N THR A 31 3.11 -8.68 2.16
CA THR A 31 3.35 -7.74 1.05
C THR A 31 3.69 -6.34 1.55
N SER A 32 3.15 -5.90 2.69
CA SER A 32 3.59 -4.65 3.34
C SER A 32 5.05 -4.71 3.79
N LEU A 33 5.52 -5.86 4.26
CA LEU A 33 6.93 -6.04 4.64
C LEU A 33 7.89 -5.88 3.47
N SER A 34 7.44 -6.04 2.21
CA SER A 34 8.28 -5.78 1.03
C SER A 34 8.79 -4.33 0.96
N THR A 35 8.14 -3.38 1.65
CA THR A 35 8.59 -1.98 1.78
C THR A 35 9.96 -1.86 2.48
N VAL A 36 10.39 -2.88 3.24
CA VAL A 36 11.76 -2.95 3.79
C VAL A 36 12.82 -2.82 2.69
N ALA A 37 12.57 -3.41 1.51
CA ALA A 37 13.49 -3.29 0.38
C ALA A 37 13.67 -1.84 -0.08
N CYS A 38 12.58 -1.04 -0.07
CA CYS A 38 12.63 0.38 -0.41
C CYS A 38 13.42 1.18 0.63
N VAL A 39 13.21 0.88 1.93
CA VAL A 39 13.97 1.52 3.03
C VAL A 39 15.47 1.27 2.87
N VAL A 40 15.86 0.01 2.72
CA VAL A 40 17.27 -0.40 2.59
C VAL A 40 17.87 0.19 1.30
N TYR A 41 17.14 0.15 0.19
CA TYR A 41 17.64 0.68 -1.08
C TYR A 41 17.84 2.20 -1.01
N ALA A 42 16.88 2.96 -0.46
CA ALA A 42 16.99 4.39 -0.28
C ALA A 42 18.16 4.75 0.66
N PHE A 43 18.31 4.00 1.77
CA PHE A 43 19.40 4.20 2.72
C PHE A 43 20.77 3.99 2.06
N ASN A 44 20.94 2.91 1.30
CA ASN A 44 22.18 2.61 0.57
C ASN A 44 22.50 3.67 -0.50
N LYS A 45 21.48 4.32 -1.07
CA LYS A 45 21.62 5.46 -2.00
C LYS A 45 21.85 6.80 -1.29
N ARG A 46 21.97 6.82 0.04
CA ARG A 46 22.10 8.03 0.87
C ARG A 46 20.91 9.01 0.72
N GLN A 47 19.75 8.49 0.37
CA GLN A 47 18.50 9.23 0.26
C GLN A 47 17.69 9.07 1.56
N HIS A 48 18.18 9.67 2.64
CA HIS A 48 17.68 9.45 3.99
C HIS A 48 16.23 9.93 4.17
N ASP A 49 15.80 10.95 3.44
CA ASP A 49 14.44 11.45 3.40
C ASP A 49 13.46 10.38 2.91
N PHE A 50 13.78 9.69 1.81
CA PHE A 50 12.98 8.57 1.30
C PHE A 50 13.03 7.36 2.22
N ALA A 51 14.20 7.04 2.77
CA ALA A 51 14.33 5.94 3.72
C ALA A 51 13.46 6.15 4.96
N LEU A 52 13.47 7.35 5.53
CA LEU A 52 12.62 7.72 6.68
C LEU A 52 11.13 7.65 6.31
N CYS A 53 10.75 8.23 5.18
CA CYS A 53 9.36 8.23 4.71
C CYS A 53 8.82 6.79 4.59
N ASN A 54 9.59 5.90 3.94
CA ASN A 54 9.20 4.50 3.81
C ASN A 54 9.21 3.73 5.13
N ALA A 55 10.12 4.06 6.05
CA ALA A 55 10.14 3.43 7.36
C ALA A 55 8.87 3.76 8.16
N VAL A 56 8.39 5.00 8.07
CA VAL A 56 7.12 5.41 8.71
C VAL A 56 5.93 4.71 8.09
N VAL A 57 5.86 4.64 6.73
CA VAL A 57 4.82 3.87 6.03
C VAL A 57 4.84 2.41 6.45
N LEU A 58 6.02 1.77 6.44
CA LEU A 58 6.17 0.38 6.85
C LEU A 58 5.65 0.16 8.28
N PHE A 59 6.03 1.03 9.22
CA PHE A 59 5.61 0.92 10.61
C PHE A 59 4.09 1.03 10.76
N THR A 60 3.46 2.00 10.11
CA THR A 60 2.00 2.19 10.20
C THR A 60 1.25 1.06 9.53
N SER A 61 1.68 0.61 8.34
CA SER A 61 1.05 -0.48 7.61
C SER A 61 1.16 -1.82 8.35
N VAL A 62 2.33 -2.15 8.90
CA VAL A 62 2.49 -3.36 9.73
C VAL A 62 1.61 -3.28 10.98
N ASN A 63 1.55 -2.11 11.64
CA ASN A 63 0.70 -1.92 12.82
C ASN A 63 -0.79 -2.05 12.49
N TYR A 64 -1.22 -1.64 11.30
CA TYR A 64 -2.60 -1.83 10.84
C TYR A 64 -2.87 -3.29 10.45
N TRP A 65 -2.07 -3.87 9.56
CA TRP A 65 -2.30 -5.22 9.03
C TRP A 65 -2.11 -6.35 10.05
N ARG A 66 -1.50 -6.08 11.21
CA ARG A 66 -1.43 -7.06 12.30
C ARG A 66 -2.80 -7.42 12.88
N ASP A 67 -3.74 -6.45 12.90
CA ASP A 67 -5.11 -6.61 13.41
C ASP A 67 -6.02 -5.60 12.70
N PRO A 68 -6.41 -5.87 11.42
CA PRO A 68 -7.11 -4.93 10.57
C PRO A 68 -8.59 -4.84 10.95
N LYS A 69 -8.98 -3.76 11.60
CA LYS A 69 -10.37 -3.42 11.91
C LYS A 69 -10.82 -2.22 11.10
N TYR A 70 -12.06 -2.26 10.58
CA TYR A 70 -12.57 -1.23 9.67
C TYR A 70 -12.61 0.17 10.31
N THR A 71 -13.01 0.28 11.58
CA THR A 71 -13.21 1.55 12.29
C THR A 71 -12.10 1.88 13.30
N CYS A 72 -10.89 1.34 13.13
CA CYS A 72 -9.82 1.58 14.10
C CYS A 72 -8.96 2.81 13.74
N LYS A 73 -8.46 3.51 14.77
CA LYS A 73 -7.57 4.67 14.60
C LYS A 73 -6.31 4.32 13.80
N ARG A 74 -5.79 3.08 13.93
CA ARG A 74 -4.62 2.59 13.20
C ARG A 74 -4.81 2.64 11.69
N ARG A 75 -6.03 2.33 11.19
CA ARG A 75 -6.36 2.44 9.76
C ARG A 75 -6.27 3.88 9.26
N TYR A 76 -6.84 4.82 10.00
CA TYR A 76 -6.80 6.24 9.60
C TYR A 76 -5.38 6.79 9.61
N ILE A 77 -4.57 6.43 10.61
CA ILE A 77 -3.16 6.83 10.68
C ILE A 77 -2.40 6.27 9.48
N ASP A 78 -2.57 4.98 9.16
CA ASP A 78 -1.92 4.35 8.02
C ASP A 78 -2.31 5.04 6.70
N ILE A 79 -3.60 5.27 6.46
CA ILE A 79 -4.09 5.98 5.27
C ILE A 79 -3.46 7.38 5.15
N VAL A 80 -3.47 8.16 6.22
CA VAL A 80 -2.90 9.52 6.20
C VAL A 80 -1.40 9.49 5.90
N VAL A 81 -0.67 8.59 6.53
CA VAL A 81 0.78 8.43 6.31
C VAL A 81 1.07 7.98 4.87
N VAL A 82 0.34 7.00 4.35
CA VAL A 82 0.51 6.50 2.97
C VAL A 82 0.20 7.61 1.96
N LEU A 83 -0.90 8.35 2.13
CA LEU A 83 -1.26 9.46 1.22
C LEU A 83 -0.24 10.61 1.29
N SER A 84 0.24 10.96 2.48
CA SER A 84 1.28 11.98 2.65
C SER A 84 2.61 11.55 1.99
N SER A 85 2.98 10.28 2.16
CA SER A 85 4.14 9.68 1.51
C SER A 85 4.00 9.68 -0.01
N LEU A 86 2.84 9.27 -0.53
CA LEU A 86 2.56 9.28 -1.97
C LEU A 86 2.68 10.70 -2.54
N PHE A 87 2.06 11.68 -1.89
CA PHE A 87 2.14 13.08 -2.30
C PHE A 87 3.58 13.59 -2.33
N TYR A 88 4.35 13.32 -1.28
CA TYR A 88 5.77 13.67 -1.22
C TYR A 88 6.57 13.07 -2.39
N HIS A 89 6.42 11.77 -2.63
CA HIS A 89 7.10 11.09 -3.74
C HIS A 89 6.67 11.63 -5.10
N MET A 90 5.40 11.97 -5.29
CA MET A 90 4.91 12.58 -6.54
C MET A 90 5.56 13.95 -6.78
N CYS A 91 5.66 14.82 -5.76
CA CYS A 91 6.32 16.12 -5.88
C CYS A 91 7.79 15.96 -6.25
N VAL A 92 8.52 15.05 -5.61
CA VAL A 92 9.94 14.83 -5.91
C VAL A 92 10.12 14.16 -7.28
N ALA A 93 9.23 13.24 -7.66
CA ALA A 93 9.29 12.55 -8.94
C ALA A 93 9.20 13.51 -10.13
N PHE A 94 8.50 14.63 -9.99
CA PHE A 94 8.39 15.66 -11.04
C PHE A 94 9.76 16.17 -11.52
N HIS A 95 10.75 16.22 -10.61
CA HIS A 95 12.12 16.66 -10.92
C HIS A 95 13.09 15.47 -11.17
N SER A 96 12.57 14.24 -11.27
CA SER A 96 13.38 13.05 -11.52
C SER A 96 13.55 12.79 -13.02
N GLN A 97 14.70 12.20 -13.41
CA GLN A 97 14.89 11.70 -14.76
C GLN A 97 13.94 10.54 -15.11
N ARG A 98 13.43 9.85 -14.09
CA ARG A 98 12.53 8.67 -14.23
C ARG A 98 11.07 9.00 -13.89
N ALA A 99 10.68 10.27 -13.97
CA ALA A 99 9.33 10.73 -13.64
C ALA A 99 8.24 9.92 -14.37
N LEU A 100 8.36 9.77 -15.70
CA LEU A 100 7.37 9.05 -16.49
C LEU A 100 7.20 7.60 -16.03
N GLN A 101 8.30 6.88 -15.79
CA GLN A 101 8.27 5.49 -15.33
C GLN A 101 7.61 5.40 -13.94
N TYR A 102 7.97 6.30 -13.02
CA TYR A 102 7.37 6.37 -11.70
C TYR A 102 5.86 6.59 -11.77
N TYR A 103 5.40 7.59 -12.53
CA TYR A 103 3.96 7.89 -12.64
C TYR A 103 3.17 6.78 -13.33
N THR A 104 3.76 6.13 -14.35
CA THR A 104 3.11 4.99 -15.02
C THR A 104 2.90 3.82 -14.06
N ILE A 105 3.94 3.43 -13.31
CA ILE A 105 3.83 2.31 -12.35
C ILE A 105 2.89 2.67 -11.20
N THR A 106 2.97 3.91 -10.69
CA THR A 106 2.07 4.40 -9.63
C THR A 106 0.62 4.42 -10.11
N GLY A 107 0.36 4.91 -11.32
CA GLY A 107 -0.97 4.91 -11.92
C GLY A 107 -1.54 3.49 -12.07
N LEU A 108 -0.73 2.54 -12.52
CA LEU A 108 -1.11 1.13 -12.56
C LEU A 108 -1.44 0.59 -11.17
N GLY A 109 -0.64 0.93 -10.16
CA GLY A 109 -0.93 0.59 -8.76
C GLY A 109 -2.26 1.13 -8.29
N MET A 110 -2.61 2.38 -8.64
CA MET A 110 -3.91 2.98 -8.29
C MET A 110 -5.08 2.27 -8.99
N CYS A 111 -4.90 1.76 -10.21
CA CYS A 111 -5.90 0.91 -10.87
C CYS A 111 -6.16 -0.36 -10.06
N PHE A 112 -5.11 -1.02 -9.56
CA PHE A 112 -5.26 -2.20 -8.70
C PHE A 112 -5.87 -1.86 -7.34
N TYR A 113 -5.60 -0.69 -6.77
CA TYR A 113 -6.30 -0.21 -5.58
C TYR A 113 -7.80 -0.10 -5.82
N HIS A 114 -8.20 0.54 -6.92
CA HIS A 114 -9.61 0.70 -7.28
C HIS A 114 -10.29 -0.66 -7.52
N LEU A 115 -9.62 -1.55 -8.25
CA LEU A 115 -10.10 -2.91 -8.48
C LEU A 115 -10.27 -3.68 -7.15
N GLY A 116 -9.35 -3.50 -6.22
CA GLY A 116 -9.45 -4.06 -4.86
C GLY A 116 -10.68 -3.55 -4.10
N CYS A 117 -11.01 -2.26 -4.22
CA CYS A 117 -12.22 -1.68 -3.63
C CYS A 117 -13.51 -2.26 -4.25
N ILE A 118 -13.56 -2.45 -5.58
CA ILE A 118 -14.69 -3.08 -6.26
C ILE A 118 -14.89 -4.50 -5.72
N HIS A 119 -13.85 -5.33 -5.74
CA HIS A 119 -13.95 -6.71 -5.24
C HIS A 119 -14.33 -6.78 -3.75
N TYR A 120 -13.87 -5.82 -2.95
CA TYR A 120 -14.26 -5.74 -1.54
C TYR A 120 -15.77 -5.48 -1.39
N ASN A 121 -16.32 -4.55 -2.17
CA ASN A 121 -17.76 -4.25 -2.17
C ASN A 121 -18.59 -5.43 -2.68
N ASP A 122 -18.07 -6.21 -3.63
CA ASP A 122 -18.68 -7.44 -4.15
C ASP A 122 -18.53 -8.64 -3.20
N LYS A 123 -17.94 -8.43 -1.99
CA LYS A 123 -17.67 -9.47 -0.99
C LYS A 123 -16.69 -10.55 -1.46
N ASP A 124 -15.94 -10.30 -2.54
CA ASP A 124 -14.85 -11.16 -3.00
C ASP A 124 -13.54 -10.75 -2.32
N TYR A 125 -13.44 -11.07 -1.04
CA TYR A 125 -12.32 -10.65 -0.20
C TYR A 125 -10.96 -11.21 -0.65
N TRP A 126 -10.92 -12.36 -1.32
CA TRP A 126 -9.67 -12.90 -1.85
C TRP A 126 -9.16 -12.08 -3.03
N ARG A 127 -10.00 -11.78 -4.03
CA ARG A 127 -9.59 -10.91 -5.14
C ARG A 127 -9.24 -9.52 -4.66
N SER A 128 -9.97 -8.98 -3.67
CA SER A 128 -9.63 -7.72 -3.03
C SER A 128 -8.23 -7.76 -2.40
N ALA A 129 -7.92 -8.79 -1.61
CA ALA A 129 -6.61 -8.95 -0.96
C ALA A 129 -5.47 -9.12 -1.98
N TYR A 130 -5.69 -9.88 -3.08
CA TYR A 130 -4.69 -10.00 -4.15
C TYR A 130 -4.47 -8.66 -4.87
N SER A 131 -5.52 -7.95 -5.24
CA SER A 131 -5.42 -6.64 -5.89
C SER A 131 -4.65 -5.65 -5.01
N HIS A 132 -4.94 -5.64 -3.72
CA HIS A 132 -4.21 -4.80 -2.76
C HIS A 132 -2.75 -5.22 -2.57
N SER A 133 -2.46 -6.52 -2.63
CA SER A 133 -1.08 -7.04 -2.61
C SER A 133 -0.28 -6.60 -3.84
N VAL A 134 -0.91 -6.61 -5.02
CA VAL A 134 -0.30 -6.10 -6.27
C VAL A 134 -0.03 -4.61 -6.16
N LEU A 135 -0.95 -3.82 -5.58
CA LEU A 135 -0.71 -2.41 -5.28
C LEU A 135 0.57 -2.22 -4.45
N HIS A 136 0.76 -2.99 -3.36
CA HIS A 136 1.97 -2.88 -2.53
C HIS A 136 3.26 -3.15 -3.35
N ILE A 137 3.24 -4.18 -4.19
CA ILE A 137 4.39 -4.54 -5.04
C ILE A 137 4.68 -3.42 -6.04
N LEU A 138 3.66 -2.91 -6.73
CA LEU A 138 3.81 -1.84 -7.72
C LEU A 138 4.26 -0.53 -7.07
N ALA A 139 3.71 -0.17 -5.90
CA ALA A 139 4.14 1.00 -5.16
C ALA A 139 5.63 0.93 -4.78
N ASN A 140 6.08 -0.22 -4.28
CA ASN A 140 7.49 -0.43 -3.94
C ASN A 140 8.37 -0.40 -5.20
N LEU A 141 7.94 -0.99 -6.32
CA LEU A 141 8.65 -0.94 -7.58
C LEU A 141 8.79 0.50 -8.11
N ALA A 142 7.71 1.28 -8.07
CA ALA A 142 7.71 2.69 -8.45
C ALA A 142 8.73 3.49 -7.64
N GLN A 143 8.78 3.28 -6.34
CA GLN A 143 9.73 3.93 -5.45
C GLN A 143 11.19 3.53 -5.77
N ILE A 144 11.49 2.25 -5.98
CA ILE A 144 12.83 1.80 -6.38
C ILE A 144 13.25 2.43 -7.71
N VAL A 145 12.34 2.51 -8.68
CA VAL A 145 12.58 3.20 -9.96
C VAL A 145 12.87 4.68 -9.72
N LEU A 146 12.09 5.37 -8.88
CA LEU A 146 12.33 6.76 -8.54
C LEU A 146 13.71 6.98 -7.91
N TYR A 147 14.09 6.14 -6.92
CA TYR A 147 15.37 6.27 -6.22
C TYR A 147 16.59 5.91 -7.07
N SER A 148 16.39 5.10 -8.12
CA SER A 148 17.46 4.78 -9.08
C SER A 148 17.69 5.89 -10.10
N GLY A 149 16.76 6.85 -10.24
CA GLY A 149 16.92 8.03 -11.08
C GLY A 149 17.64 9.16 -10.32
N GLY A 150 18.61 9.81 -10.96
CA GLY A 150 19.22 11.03 -10.39
C GLY A 150 18.19 12.15 -10.25
N ARG A 151 18.30 12.97 -9.19
CA ARG A 151 17.58 14.24 -9.11
C ARG A 151 18.13 15.18 -10.19
N ARG A 152 17.29 15.78 -11.03
CA ARG A 152 17.73 16.83 -11.93
C ARG A 152 18.11 18.04 -11.07
N ILE A 153 19.41 18.28 -10.93
CA ILE A 153 19.88 19.53 -10.35
C ILE A 153 19.67 20.58 -11.46
N THR A 154 18.64 21.40 -11.35
CA THR A 154 18.53 22.63 -12.13
C THR A 154 19.62 23.57 -11.62
N VAL A 155 20.79 23.54 -12.27
CA VAL A 155 21.77 24.60 -12.11
C VAL A 155 21.15 25.83 -12.80
N THR A 156 20.52 26.70 -12.02
CA THR A 156 20.17 28.05 -12.46
C THR A 156 21.48 28.84 -12.52
N ASN A 157 22.01 29.00 -13.73
CA ASN A 157 23.05 30.02 -14.03
C ASN A 157 22.46 31.41 -13.91
#